data_964f2914dfff2dcc213340aa15219394
#
_entry.id   964f2914dfff2dcc213340aa15219394
#
_cell.length_a   1.000
_cell.length_b   1.000
_cell.length_c   1.000
_cell.angle_alpha   90.00
_cell.angle_beta   90.00
_cell.angle_gamma   90.00
#
_symmetry.space_group_name_H-M   'P 1'
#
loop_
_entity.id
_entity.type
_entity.pdbx_description
1 polymer ?
#
loop_
_entity_poly.entity_id
_entity_poly.type
_entity_poly.pdbx_seq_one_letter_code
_entity_poly.pdbx_strand_id
1 'polypeptide(L)'
;TSYIAQWMGQMRRGWVETCVFNVLANQELHGYGIMLRLQDIPGLGITEGTLYPLLSRLRLQGLVTVRRWEESPDGPARKIYGLTARGRQILELMNDHFEVMRRQHQAARKGTRP
;
A
#
# COMPACT_ATOMS: atom_id res chain seq x y z
N THR A 1 -21.91 5.10 -14.24
CA THR A 1 -20.98 4.29 -13.43
C THR A 1 -21.77 3.45 -12.45
N SER A 2 -21.45 2.18 -12.36
CA SER A 2 -22.16 1.29 -11.46
C SER A 2 -21.89 1.65 -9.99
N TYR A 3 -22.85 1.31 -9.14
CA TYR A 3 -22.71 1.53 -7.71
C TYR A 3 -21.50 0.77 -7.15
N ILE A 4 -21.34 -0.50 -7.57
CA ILE A 4 -20.22 -1.32 -7.06
C ILE A 4 -18.86 -0.73 -7.46
N ALA A 5 -18.74 -0.17 -8.65
CA ALA A 5 -17.48 0.44 -9.07
C ALA A 5 -17.14 1.66 -8.21
N GLN A 6 -18.14 2.46 -7.86
CA GLN A 6 -17.95 3.61 -6.96
C GLN A 6 -17.53 3.15 -5.58
N TRP A 7 -18.20 2.15 -5.04
CA TRP A 7 -17.90 1.60 -3.73
C TRP A 7 -16.47 1.04 -3.69
N MET A 8 -16.10 0.27 -4.71
CA MET A 8 -14.75 -0.30 -4.83
C MET A 8 -13.69 0.80 -4.89
N GLY A 9 -13.98 1.89 -5.59
CA GLY A 9 -13.06 3.03 -5.67
C GLY A 9 -12.82 3.66 -4.31
N GLN A 10 -13.84 3.78 -3.49
CA GLN A 10 -13.71 4.31 -2.13
C GLN A 10 -12.89 3.38 -1.24
N MET A 11 -13.15 2.09 -1.31
CA MET A 11 -12.43 1.09 -0.52
C MET A 11 -10.97 1.00 -0.91
N ARG A 12 -10.68 1.21 -2.19
CA ARG A 12 -9.37 1.00 -2.76
C ARG A 12 -8.30 1.96 -2.23
N ARG A 13 -8.66 3.17 -1.83
CA ARG A 13 -7.70 4.18 -1.39
C ARG A 13 -6.78 3.68 -0.28
N GLY A 14 -7.36 3.33 0.86
CA GLY A 14 -6.58 2.83 1.99
C GLY A 14 -6.04 1.43 1.75
N TRP A 15 -6.72 0.65 0.93
CA TRP A 15 -6.31 -0.71 0.60
C TRP A 15 -4.97 -0.72 -0.15
N VAL A 16 -4.86 0.04 -1.23
CA VAL A 16 -3.62 0.12 -2.02
C VAL A 16 -2.48 0.65 -1.16
N GLU A 17 -2.75 1.68 -0.37
CA GLU A 17 -1.76 2.25 0.53
C GLU A 17 -1.22 1.19 1.50
N THR A 18 -2.10 0.42 2.11
CA THR A 18 -1.71 -0.65 3.04
C THR A 18 -0.89 -1.73 2.33
N CYS A 19 -1.24 -2.08 1.11
CA CYS A 19 -0.47 -3.04 0.33
C CYS A 19 0.95 -2.54 0.06
N VAL A 20 1.12 -1.26 -0.25
CA VAL A 20 2.45 -0.66 -0.44
C VAL A 20 3.27 -0.76 0.84
N PHE A 21 2.68 -0.43 1.98
CA PHE A 21 3.37 -0.56 3.27
C PHE A 21 3.82 -1.99 3.54
N ASN A 22 2.95 -2.96 3.30
CA ASN A 22 3.28 -4.37 3.55
C ASN A 22 4.38 -4.87 2.61
N VAL A 23 4.36 -4.46 1.35
CA VAL A 23 5.42 -4.81 0.40
C VAL A 23 6.76 -4.26 0.88
N LEU A 24 6.80 -2.99 1.29
CA LEU A 24 8.03 -2.36 1.76
C LEU A 24 8.50 -2.88 3.12
N ALA A 25 7.61 -3.42 3.94
CA ALA A 25 7.98 -4.06 5.19
C ALA A 25 8.78 -5.34 4.97
N ASN A 26 8.51 -6.04 3.86
CA ASN A 26 9.20 -7.28 3.53
C ASN A 26 10.55 -7.04 2.86
N GLN A 27 10.68 -5.96 2.10
CA GLN A 27 11.84 -5.75 1.26
C GLN A 27 11.96 -4.29 0.83
N GLU A 28 13.18 -3.77 0.84
CA GLU A 28 13.47 -2.48 0.23
C GLU A 28 13.49 -2.63 -1.28
N LEU A 29 12.82 -1.75 -2.01
CA LEU A 29 12.63 -1.87 -3.44
C LEU A 29 12.64 -0.50 -4.13
N HIS A 30 13.08 -0.48 -5.38
CA HIS A 30 12.83 0.68 -6.24
C HIS A 30 11.37 0.68 -6.71
N GLY A 31 10.91 1.81 -7.25
CA GLY A 31 9.50 1.98 -7.61
C GLY A 31 8.98 0.88 -8.54
N TYR A 32 9.75 0.52 -9.57
CA TYR A 32 9.35 -0.53 -10.50
C TYR A 32 9.24 -1.89 -9.78
N GLY A 33 10.16 -2.17 -8.85
CA GLY A 33 10.08 -3.39 -8.04
C GLY A 33 8.84 -3.44 -7.17
N ILE A 34 8.45 -2.31 -6.58
CA ILE A 34 7.18 -2.21 -5.85
C ILE A 34 6.00 -2.52 -6.78
N MET A 35 6.02 -1.94 -7.98
CA MET A 35 4.97 -2.22 -8.98
C MET A 35 4.84 -3.69 -9.29
N LEU A 36 5.97 -4.37 -9.54
CA LEU A 36 5.94 -5.79 -9.86
C LEU A 36 5.38 -6.63 -8.72
N ARG A 37 5.76 -6.30 -7.48
CA ARG A 37 5.23 -7.02 -6.31
C ARG A 37 3.74 -6.81 -6.16
N LEU A 38 3.25 -5.59 -6.39
CA LEU A 38 1.82 -5.29 -6.30
C LEU A 38 1.04 -5.94 -7.44
N GLN A 39 1.63 -6.03 -8.64
CA GLN A 39 1.00 -6.68 -9.78
C GLN A 39 0.86 -8.19 -9.58
N ASP A 40 1.70 -8.80 -8.75
CA ASP A 40 1.57 -10.21 -8.40
C ASP A 40 0.37 -10.49 -7.48
N ILE A 41 -0.23 -9.46 -6.91
CA ILE A 41 -1.42 -9.63 -6.07
C ILE A 41 -2.64 -9.68 -6.99
N PRO A 42 -3.34 -10.84 -7.05
CA PRO A 42 -4.47 -10.98 -7.97
C PRO A 42 -5.54 -9.91 -7.75
N GLY A 43 -5.96 -9.28 -8.85
CA GLY A 43 -7.05 -8.30 -8.82
C GLY A 43 -6.69 -6.92 -8.31
N LEU A 44 -5.48 -6.70 -7.83
CA LEU A 44 -5.12 -5.39 -7.28
C LEU A 44 -5.01 -4.32 -8.39
N GLY A 45 -4.36 -4.62 -9.51
CA GLY A 45 -4.39 -3.77 -10.70
C GLY A 45 -3.89 -2.35 -10.49
N ILE A 46 -2.73 -2.18 -9.89
CA ILE A 46 -2.17 -0.85 -9.65
C ILE A 46 -1.42 -0.33 -10.89
N THR A 47 -1.42 0.99 -11.07
CA THR A 47 -0.69 1.66 -12.14
C THR A 47 0.40 2.57 -11.59
N GLU A 48 1.35 2.96 -12.45
CA GLU A 48 2.38 3.92 -12.08
C GLU A 48 1.78 5.27 -11.69
N GLY A 49 0.72 5.67 -12.38
CA GLY A 49 0.02 6.92 -12.08
C GLY A 49 -0.59 6.95 -10.68
N THR A 50 -0.85 5.80 -10.10
CA THR A 50 -1.33 5.69 -8.72
C THR A 50 -0.15 5.55 -7.74
N LEU A 51 0.83 4.74 -8.09
CA LEU A 51 1.93 4.41 -7.17
C LEU A 51 2.87 5.58 -6.89
N TYR A 52 3.34 6.28 -7.93
CA TYR A 52 4.38 7.29 -7.72
C TYR A 52 3.89 8.50 -6.93
N PRO A 53 2.69 9.04 -7.17
CA PRO A 53 2.15 10.09 -6.29
C PRO A 53 1.97 9.62 -4.86
N LEU A 54 1.60 8.37 -4.65
CA LEU A 54 1.46 7.80 -3.31
C LEU A 54 2.82 7.74 -2.60
N LEU A 55 3.86 7.25 -3.26
CA LEU A 55 5.20 7.21 -2.69
C LEU A 55 5.69 8.61 -2.32
N SER A 56 5.45 9.59 -3.17
CA SER A 56 5.82 10.99 -2.89
C SER A 56 5.12 11.51 -1.64
N ARG A 57 3.83 11.25 -1.52
CA ARG A 57 3.06 11.67 -0.36
C ARG A 57 3.55 11.01 0.92
N LEU A 58 3.82 9.71 0.87
CA LEU A 58 4.31 8.97 2.03
C LEU A 58 5.70 9.44 2.48
N ARG A 59 6.54 9.82 1.51
CA ARG A 59 7.84 10.42 1.84
C ARG A 59 7.68 11.76 2.55
N LEU A 60 6.82 12.62 2.05
CA LEU A 60 6.55 13.92 2.67
C LEU A 60 6.03 13.78 4.09
N GLN A 61 5.28 12.72 4.36
CA GLN A 61 4.74 12.45 5.70
C GLN A 61 5.73 11.71 6.62
N GLY A 62 6.92 11.38 6.11
CA GLY A 62 7.94 10.73 6.92
C GLY A 62 7.68 9.26 7.20
N LEU A 63 6.89 8.60 6.35
CA LEU A 63 6.53 7.19 6.52
C LEU A 63 7.36 6.27 5.63
N VAL A 64 7.83 6.79 4.51
CA VAL A 64 8.68 6.11 3.54
C VAL A 64 9.90 7.00 3.29
N THR A 65 11.05 6.40 3.06
CA THR A 65 12.28 7.14 2.76
C THR A 65 13.04 6.46 1.63
N VAL A 66 13.93 7.20 0.99
CA VAL A 66 14.90 6.63 0.06
C VAL A 66 16.10 6.17 0.88
N ARG A 67 16.31 4.85 0.92
CA ARG A 67 17.40 4.24 1.69
C ARG A 67 18.75 4.43 1.02
N ARG A 68 18.77 4.30 -0.30
CA ARG A 68 19.98 4.41 -1.10
C ARG A 68 19.61 4.55 -2.56
N TRP A 69 20.61 4.84 -3.36
CA TRP A 69 20.51 4.85 -4.81
C TRP A 69 21.27 3.66 -5.35
N GLU A 70 20.72 2.97 -6.33
CA GLU A 70 21.40 1.89 -7.04
C GLU A 70 21.53 2.23 -8.50
N GLU A 71 22.67 1.87 -9.08
CA GLU A 71 22.89 2.05 -10.51
C GLU A 71 21.98 1.11 -11.29
N SER A 72 21.49 1.60 -12.43
CA SER A 72 20.68 0.84 -13.34
C SER A 72 21.47 0.62 -14.63
N PRO A 73 21.51 -0.62 -15.17
CA PRO A 73 22.26 -0.88 -16.40
C PRO A 73 21.73 -0.10 -17.59
N ASP A 74 20.46 0.24 -17.59
CA ASP A 74 19.78 0.80 -18.75
C ASP A 74 19.27 2.23 -18.57
N GLY A 75 19.75 2.94 -17.56
CA GLY A 75 19.25 4.29 -17.32
C GLY A 75 19.80 4.94 -16.07
N PRO A 76 19.13 5.99 -15.58
CA PRO A 76 19.58 6.71 -14.39
C PRO A 76 19.51 5.83 -13.15
N ALA A 77 20.27 6.20 -12.12
CA ALA A 77 20.26 5.52 -10.86
C ALA A 77 18.83 5.47 -10.27
N ARG A 78 18.53 4.38 -9.58
CA ARG A 78 17.21 4.11 -9.01
C ARG A 78 17.20 4.40 -7.51
N LYS A 79 16.13 5.04 -7.07
CA LYS A 79 15.86 5.23 -5.65
C LYS A 79 15.34 3.94 -5.06
N ILE A 80 15.95 3.49 -3.98
CA ILE A 80 15.48 2.31 -3.25
C ILE A 80 14.70 2.79 -2.04
N TYR A 81 13.43 2.48 -2.00
CA TYR A 81 12.51 2.91 -0.94
C TYR A 81 12.45 1.91 0.19
N GLY A 82 12.21 2.41 1.38
CA GLY A 82 11.97 1.59 2.56
C GLY A 82 11.09 2.32 3.56
N LEU A 83 10.55 1.61 4.52
CA LEU A 83 9.77 2.21 5.59
C LEU A 83 10.70 2.87 6.61
N THR A 84 10.26 4.03 7.12
CA THR A 84 10.88 4.62 8.30
C THR A 84 10.41 3.88 9.56
N ALA A 85 11.01 4.16 10.71
CA ALA A 85 10.53 3.62 11.99
C ALA A 85 9.08 4.00 12.22
N ARG A 86 8.71 5.25 11.91
CA ARG A 86 7.33 5.70 12.01
C ARG A 86 6.43 4.96 11.03
N GLY A 87 6.90 4.70 9.81
CA GLY A 87 6.16 3.93 8.82
C GLY A 87 5.85 2.52 9.31
N ARG A 88 6.80 1.87 9.99
CA ARG A 88 6.59 0.54 10.56
C ARG A 88 5.55 0.56 11.66
N GLN A 89 5.57 1.57 12.53
CA GLN A 89 4.58 1.72 13.59
C GLN A 89 3.17 1.92 13.01
N ILE A 90 3.06 2.75 11.98
CA ILE A 90 1.80 2.99 11.30
C ILE A 90 1.28 1.70 10.64
N LEU A 91 2.18 0.93 10.04
CA LEU A 91 1.78 -0.34 9.41
C LEU A 91 1.21 -1.32 10.43
N GLU A 92 1.82 -1.43 11.62
CA GLU A 92 1.26 -2.28 12.67
C GLU A 92 -0.17 -1.88 13.00
N LEU A 93 -0.42 -0.58 13.15
CA LEU A 93 -1.78 -0.08 13.43
C LEU A 93 -2.74 -0.36 12.27
N MET A 94 -2.27 -0.21 11.03
CA MET A 94 -3.06 -0.53 9.85
C MET A 94 -3.48 -2.00 9.85
N ASN A 95 -2.52 -2.90 10.05
CA ASN A 95 -2.79 -4.33 10.02
C ASN A 95 -3.69 -4.76 11.17
N ASP A 96 -3.49 -4.20 12.36
CA ASP A 96 -4.38 -4.45 13.49
C ASP A 96 -5.80 -3.98 13.20
N HIS A 97 -5.94 -2.82 12.56
CA HIS A 97 -7.25 -2.28 12.24
C HIS A 97 -7.97 -3.11 11.18
N PHE A 98 -7.24 -3.73 10.26
CA PHE A 98 -7.85 -4.66 9.31
C PHE A 98 -8.55 -5.82 10.02
N GLU A 99 -7.93 -6.35 11.08
CA GLU A 99 -8.57 -7.40 11.86
C GLU A 99 -9.84 -6.91 12.55
N VAL A 100 -9.81 -5.68 13.06
CA VAL A 100 -11.01 -5.07 13.65
C VAL A 100 -12.12 -4.97 12.60
N MET A 101 -11.79 -4.45 11.43
CA MET A 101 -12.75 -4.28 10.34
C MET A 101 -13.32 -5.62 9.87
N ARG A 102 -12.49 -6.66 9.82
CA ARG A 102 -12.94 -8.00 9.45
C ARG A 102 -14.00 -8.49 10.42
N ARG A 103 -13.78 -8.31 11.70
CA ARG A 103 -14.76 -8.71 12.74
C ARG A 103 -16.03 -7.89 12.64
N GLN A 104 -15.91 -6.59 12.40
CA GLN A 104 -17.07 -5.71 12.19
C GLN A 104 -17.90 -6.18 11.00
N HIS A 105 -17.24 -6.53 9.92
CA HIS A 105 -17.91 -7.03 8.72
C HIS A 105 -18.68 -8.31 9.02
N GLN A 106 -18.04 -9.25 9.71
CA GLN A 106 -18.69 -10.50 10.10
C GLN A 106 -19.90 -10.26 11.01
N ALA A 107 -19.74 -9.38 11.99
CA ALA A 107 -20.82 -9.05 12.92
C ALA A 107 -22.02 -8.45 12.16
N ALA A 108 -21.74 -7.54 11.23
CA ALA A 108 -22.81 -6.92 10.43
C ALA A 108 -23.54 -7.95 9.56
N ARG A 109 -22.80 -8.91 8.99
CA ARG A 109 -23.41 -9.96 8.17
C ARG A 109 -24.31 -10.89 8.95
N LYS A 110 -23.93 -11.21 10.19
CA LYS A 110 -24.70 -12.12 11.04
C LYS A 110 -25.92 -11.44 11.66
N GLY A 111 -25.91 -10.13 11.72
CA GLY A 111 -26.86 -9.40 12.51
C GLY A 111 -26.42 -9.37 13.97
N THR A 112 -26.60 -8.23 14.62
CA THR A 112 -26.20 -8.07 16.00
C THR A 112 -27.29 -8.47 16.96
N ARG A 113 -28.31 -9.01 16.49
CA ARG A 113 -29.33 -9.49 17.25
C ARG A 113 -30.45 -8.76 17.29
N PRO A 114 -31.40 -9.24 17.55
CA PRO A 114 -32.57 -8.47 17.85
C PRO A 114 -32.49 -7.82 19.20
#